data_31f2d59c1fc5cb2a434d1b1cbff0d75e
#
_entry.id   31f2d59c1fc5cb2a434d1b1cbff0d75e
#
_cell.length_a   1.000
_cell.length_b   1.000
_cell.length_c   1.000
_cell.angle_alpha   90.00
_cell.angle_beta   90.00
_cell.angle_gamma   90.00
#
_symmetry.space_group_name_H-M   'P 1'
#
loop_
_entity.id
_entity.type
_entity.pdbx_description
1 polymer ?
#
loop_
_entity_poly.entity_id
_entity_poly.type
_entity_poly.pdbx_seq_one_letter_code
_entity_poly.pdbx_strand_id
1 'polypeptide(L)'
;SLTSEEVDVDSFSNYPMSIDTILSVEDDQEVYAGQVLARIPKESSKTKDITGGLPRVAELFEARKPKDPAIMCEIDGKISFGKDYKNKRRLIINSLDEKDTFEILIPRAKYLNVQEGDFVKRGDVLVEGTPVPHDILRILGVEELARYLVKEVQSVYKLQGVYINDKHIETIARQMLQKVLIKKPGDSNLLIGEQAHKKDILKLNAKLESD
;
A
#
# COMPACT_ATOMS: atom_id res chain seq x y z
N SER A 1 -43.46 33.43 5.44
CA SER A 1 -43.59 32.45 6.49
C SER A 1 -42.91 31.16 6.04
N LEU A 2 -41.69 30.95 6.49
CA LEU A 2 -40.97 29.72 6.32
C LEU A 2 -41.43 28.81 7.47
N THR A 3 -42.22 27.79 7.14
CA THR A 3 -42.56 26.71 8.03
C THR A 3 -41.29 25.87 8.25
N SER A 4 -40.82 25.82 9.50
CA SER A 4 -39.83 24.84 9.94
C SER A 4 -40.50 23.46 9.84
N GLU A 5 -40.04 22.64 8.91
CA GLU A 5 -40.35 21.21 8.93
C GLU A 5 -39.73 20.63 10.19
N GLU A 6 -40.59 20.14 11.08
CA GLU A 6 -40.17 19.31 12.23
C GLU A 6 -39.48 18.08 11.64
N VAL A 7 -38.17 18.00 11.82
CA VAL A 7 -37.40 16.82 11.51
C VAL A 7 -37.75 15.77 12.57
N ASP A 8 -38.39 14.70 12.12
CA ASP A 8 -38.73 13.55 12.95
C ASP A 8 -37.45 13.00 13.60
N VAL A 9 -37.32 13.12 14.91
CA VAL A 9 -36.10 12.86 15.69
C VAL A 9 -35.70 11.38 15.69
N ASP A 10 -36.55 10.49 15.16
CA ASP A 10 -36.34 9.04 15.11
C ASP A 10 -36.08 8.46 13.70
N SER A 11 -35.77 9.31 12.72
CA SER A 11 -35.46 8.80 11.37
C SER A 11 -33.96 8.43 11.26
N PHE A 12 -33.66 7.16 11.17
CA PHE A 12 -32.33 6.67 10.86
C PHE A 12 -32.26 6.12 9.42
N SER A 13 -31.14 6.37 8.75
CA SER A 13 -30.89 5.88 7.42
C SER A 13 -29.77 4.86 7.42
N ASN A 14 -30.03 3.69 6.83
CA ASN A 14 -29.05 2.63 6.69
C ASN A 14 -28.42 2.69 5.30
N TYR A 15 -27.10 2.77 5.25
CA TYR A 15 -26.33 2.73 4.02
C TYR A 15 -25.54 1.42 3.94
N PRO A 16 -26.02 0.41 3.17
CA PRO A 16 -25.27 -0.82 2.99
C PRO A 16 -23.98 -0.53 2.21
N MET A 17 -22.84 -0.95 2.77
CA MET A 17 -21.55 -0.72 2.17
C MET A 17 -20.92 -2.04 1.73
N SER A 18 -20.13 -1.98 0.65
CA SER A 18 -19.34 -3.11 0.19
C SER A 18 -18.14 -3.37 1.10
N ILE A 19 -17.64 -4.59 1.07
CA ILE A 19 -16.33 -4.94 1.64
C ILE A 19 -15.30 -4.05 0.92
N ASP A 20 -14.31 -3.54 1.63
CA ASP A 20 -13.28 -2.59 1.15
C ASP A 20 -13.73 -1.10 1.10
N THR A 21 -14.90 -0.75 1.61
CA THR A 21 -15.31 0.65 1.77
C THR A 21 -14.50 1.31 2.90
N ILE A 22 -13.92 2.48 2.61
CA ILE A 22 -13.17 3.28 3.59
C ILE A 22 -14.16 4.22 4.28
N LEU A 23 -14.35 4.05 5.59
CA LEU A 23 -15.14 4.96 6.41
C LEU A 23 -14.34 6.22 6.70
N SER A 24 -14.99 7.38 6.53
CA SER A 24 -14.40 8.71 6.82
C SER A 24 -14.95 9.34 8.10
N VAL A 25 -15.74 8.57 8.85
CA VAL A 25 -16.39 9.00 10.10
C VAL A 25 -16.18 7.94 11.17
N GLU A 26 -16.16 8.36 12.43
CA GLU A 26 -16.08 7.51 13.61
C GLU A 26 -17.48 7.23 14.19
N ASP A 27 -17.57 6.23 15.08
CA ASP A 27 -18.81 5.91 15.77
C ASP A 27 -19.25 7.11 16.62
N ASP A 28 -20.56 7.38 16.65
CA ASP A 28 -21.19 8.49 17.36
C ASP A 28 -20.73 9.90 16.96
N GLN A 29 -20.07 10.04 15.81
CA GLN A 29 -19.66 11.33 15.27
C GLN A 29 -20.85 12.10 14.67
N GLU A 30 -21.02 13.36 15.05
CA GLU A 30 -21.98 14.26 14.42
C GLU A 30 -21.58 14.56 12.96
N VAL A 31 -22.52 14.40 12.05
CA VAL A 31 -22.31 14.61 10.61
C VAL A 31 -23.26 15.65 10.05
N TYR A 32 -22.81 16.38 9.05
CA TYR A 32 -23.58 17.46 8.42
C TYR A 32 -23.98 17.10 6.99
N ALA A 33 -25.03 17.71 6.51
CA ALA A 33 -25.49 17.52 5.12
C ALA A 33 -24.35 17.85 4.11
N GLY A 34 -24.08 16.88 3.23
CA GLY A 34 -22.99 16.99 2.25
C GLY A 34 -21.62 16.49 2.72
N GLN A 35 -21.48 16.05 3.97
CA GLN A 35 -20.24 15.46 4.47
C GLN A 35 -20.06 14.04 3.87
N VAL A 36 -18.81 13.72 3.50
CA VAL A 36 -18.46 12.39 2.98
C VAL A 36 -18.38 11.42 4.16
N LEU A 37 -19.30 10.44 4.21
CA LEU A 37 -19.36 9.43 5.24
C LEU A 37 -18.44 8.24 4.94
N ALA A 38 -18.37 7.86 3.66
CA ALA A 38 -17.58 6.72 3.24
C ALA A 38 -17.13 6.89 1.79
N ARG A 39 -16.02 6.25 1.44
CA ARG A 39 -15.48 6.18 0.08
C ARG A 39 -15.47 4.74 -0.36
N ILE A 40 -16.11 4.49 -1.48
CA ILE A 40 -16.06 3.19 -2.14
C ILE A 40 -14.96 3.26 -3.19
N PRO A 41 -13.85 2.51 -3.06
CA PRO A 41 -12.84 2.44 -4.10
C PRO A 41 -13.49 1.99 -5.39
N LYS A 42 -13.46 2.83 -6.42
CA LYS A 42 -13.92 2.42 -7.73
C LYS A 42 -12.89 1.45 -8.28
N GLU A 43 -13.18 0.15 -8.28
CA GLU A 43 -12.37 -0.80 -9.04
C GLU A 43 -12.29 -0.29 -10.47
N SER A 44 -11.15 0.26 -10.82
CA SER A 44 -10.90 0.73 -12.17
C SER A 44 -10.89 -0.49 -13.09
N SER A 45 -11.92 -0.58 -13.93
CA SER A 45 -12.02 -1.63 -14.95
C SER A 45 -10.81 -1.64 -15.92
N LYS A 46 -9.99 -0.60 -15.89
CA LYS A 46 -8.75 -0.48 -16.67
C LYS A 46 -7.63 -1.39 -16.16
N THR A 47 -7.65 -1.80 -14.90
CA THR A 47 -6.65 -2.74 -14.36
C THR A 47 -6.91 -4.19 -14.75
N LYS A 48 -8.09 -4.51 -15.24
CA LYS A 48 -8.43 -5.87 -15.72
C LYS A 48 -7.83 -6.22 -17.10
N ASP A 49 -7.30 -5.25 -17.82
CA ASP A 49 -6.64 -5.45 -19.13
C ASP A 49 -5.14 -5.76 -19.00
N ILE A 50 -4.68 -6.05 -17.80
CA ILE A 50 -3.33 -6.48 -17.53
C ILE A 50 -3.29 -7.99 -17.73
N THR A 51 -2.38 -8.45 -18.61
CA THR A 51 -1.94 -9.83 -18.80
C THR A 51 -2.52 -10.79 -17.77
N GLY A 52 -3.70 -11.35 -18.06
CA GLY A 52 -4.33 -12.34 -17.20
C GLY A 52 -3.63 -13.69 -17.32
N GLY A 53 -3.74 -14.52 -16.29
CA GLY A 53 -3.26 -15.89 -16.33
C GLY A 53 -1.78 -16.07 -15.97
N LEU A 54 -1.17 -17.13 -16.52
CA LEU A 54 0.21 -17.53 -16.19
C LEU A 54 1.27 -16.44 -16.38
N PRO A 55 1.20 -15.56 -17.39
CA PRO A 55 2.15 -14.45 -17.52
C PRO A 55 2.14 -13.52 -16.30
N ARG A 56 0.98 -13.28 -15.67
CA ARG A 56 0.88 -12.45 -14.45
C ARG A 56 1.60 -13.10 -13.27
N VAL A 57 1.51 -14.42 -13.14
CA VAL A 57 2.23 -15.16 -12.08
C VAL A 57 3.74 -15.02 -12.27
N ALA A 58 4.23 -15.13 -13.50
CA ALA A 58 5.65 -14.93 -13.81
C ALA A 58 6.12 -13.50 -13.47
N GLU A 59 5.34 -12.48 -13.83
CA GLU A 59 5.63 -11.09 -13.47
C GLU A 59 5.72 -10.86 -11.95
N LEU A 60 4.82 -11.48 -11.17
CA LEU A 60 4.83 -11.41 -9.72
C LEU A 60 6.09 -12.03 -9.12
N PHE A 61 6.48 -13.22 -9.59
CA PHE A 61 7.70 -13.88 -9.11
C PHE A 61 8.99 -13.21 -9.58
N GLU A 62 8.98 -12.55 -10.74
CA GLU A 62 10.09 -11.72 -11.19
C GLU A 62 10.13 -10.34 -10.50
N ALA A 63 9.10 -10.01 -9.71
CA ALA A 63 8.91 -8.71 -9.06
C ALA A 63 9.02 -7.53 -10.04
N ARG A 64 8.47 -7.68 -11.25
CA ARG A 64 8.48 -6.63 -12.27
C ARG A 64 7.71 -5.41 -11.80
N LYS A 65 8.22 -4.23 -12.12
CA LYS A 65 7.53 -2.98 -11.85
C LYS A 65 6.30 -2.88 -12.76
N PRO A 66 5.08 -2.69 -12.20
CA PRO A 66 3.87 -2.56 -13.00
C PRO A 66 3.91 -1.30 -13.88
N LYS A 67 3.16 -1.31 -14.99
CA LYS A 67 3.05 -0.17 -15.90
C LYS A 67 2.41 1.03 -15.22
N ASP A 68 1.42 0.78 -14.37
CA ASP A 68 0.72 1.79 -13.58
C ASP A 68 0.92 1.54 -12.08
N PRO A 69 2.06 2.00 -11.52
CA PRO A 69 2.37 1.75 -10.12
C PRO A 69 1.52 2.61 -9.20
N ALA A 70 1.02 1.99 -8.13
CA ALA A 70 0.47 2.70 -6.99
C ALA A 70 1.57 3.45 -6.24
N ILE A 71 1.19 4.54 -5.57
CA ILE A 71 2.09 5.24 -4.65
C ILE A 71 1.55 5.00 -3.24
N MET A 72 2.40 4.46 -2.39
CA MET A 72 2.07 4.13 -1.00
C MET A 72 2.69 5.14 -0.04
N CYS A 73 2.02 5.36 1.08
CA CYS A 73 2.49 6.23 2.14
C CYS A 73 3.69 5.60 2.88
N GLU A 74 4.74 6.39 3.12
CA GLU A 74 5.95 5.93 3.81
C GLU A 74 5.93 6.20 5.32
N ILE A 75 5.15 7.19 5.75
CA ILE A 75 5.06 7.65 7.14
C ILE A 75 3.61 7.84 7.56
N ASP A 76 3.34 7.75 8.85
CA ASP A 76 2.04 8.11 9.42
C ASP A 76 1.93 9.63 9.50
N GLY A 77 0.81 10.19 9.04
CA GLY A 77 0.68 11.63 9.08
C GLY A 77 -0.60 12.17 8.47
N LYS A 78 -0.71 13.50 8.48
CA LYS A 78 -1.83 14.24 7.91
C LYS A 78 -1.45 14.80 6.54
N ILE A 79 -2.38 14.65 5.59
CA ILE A 79 -2.20 15.11 4.21
C ILE A 79 -2.47 16.61 4.08
N SER A 80 -1.62 17.27 3.33
CA SER A 80 -1.84 18.63 2.83
C SER A 80 -1.39 18.74 1.38
N PHE A 81 -2.05 19.64 0.61
CA PHE A 81 -1.66 19.90 -0.76
C PHE A 81 -0.83 21.18 -0.83
N GLY A 82 0.34 21.07 -1.43
CA GLY A 82 1.22 22.19 -1.74
C GLY A 82 0.90 22.82 -3.11
N LYS A 83 1.64 23.87 -3.44
CA LYS A 83 1.55 24.49 -4.77
C LYS A 83 1.97 23.51 -5.86
N ASP A 84 1.15 23.40 -6.90
CA ASP A 84 1.44 22.56 -8.06
C ASP A 84 2.78 22.95 -8.72
N TYR A 85 3.54 21.97 -9.15
CA TYR A 85 4.81 22.17 -9.84
C TYR A 85 4.82 21.45 -11.19
N LYS A 86 5.07 22.18 -12.28
CA LYS A 86 5.19 21.63 -13.64
C LYS A 86 4.12 20.58 -13.99
N ASN A 87 2.85 20.94 -13.86
CA ASN A 87 1.70 20.05 -14.14
C ASN A 87 1.60 18.79 -13.26
N LYS A 88 2.24 18.80 -12.07
CA LYS A 88 2.13 17.77 -11.04
C LYS A 88 1.51 18.38 -9.79
N ARG A 89 0.64 17.61 -9.14
CA ARG A 89 0.13 17.94 -7.81
C ARG A 89 1.20 17.64 -6.78
N ARG A 90 1.40 18.54 -5.84
CA ARG A 90 2.30 18.35 -4.73
C ARG A 90 1.50 17.87 -3.52
N LEU A 91 1.73 16.65 -3.11
CA LEU A 91 1.17 16.05 -1.89
C LEU A 91 2.24 16.12 -0.80
N ILE A 92 1.87 16.64 0.36
CA ILE A 92 2.74 16.77 1.52
C ILE A 92 2.11 15.96 2.65
N ILE A 93 2.89 15.10 3.27
CA ILE A 93 2.49 14.32 4.43
C ILE A 93 3.28 14.85 5.61
N ASN A 94 2.57 15.43 6.57
CA ASN A 94 3.15 15.93 7.80
C ASN A 94 3.03 14.85 8.87
N SER A 95 4.17 14.39 9.39
CA SER A 95 4.17 13.43 10.51
C SER A 95 3.47 14.02 11.74
N LEU A 96 2.89 13.15 12.57
CA LEU A 96 2.29 13.55 13.84
C LEU A 96 3.30 14.23 14.78
N ASP A 97 4.56 13.85 14.70
CA ASP A 97 5.64 14.40 15.51
C ASP A 97 6.18 15.74 14.98
N GLU A 98 5.61 16.29 13.88
CA GLU A 98 6.01 17.53 13.19
C GLU A 98 7.51 17.60 12.78
N LYS A 99 8.26 16.50 12.94
CA LYS A 99 9.70 16.46 12.66
C LYS A 99 10.02 16.09 11.22
N ASP A 100 9.16 15.24 10.63
CA ASP A 100 9.37 14.71 9.29
C ASP A 100 8.24 15.13 8.37
N THR A 101 8.60 15.66 7.21
CA THR A 101 7.68 16.01 6.13
C THR A 101 8.06 15.22 4.90
N PHE A 102 7.12 14.47 4.36
CA PHE A 102 7.35 13.70 3.13
C PHE A 102 6.58 14.33 1.97
N GLU A 103 7.29 14.68 0.89
CA GLU A 103 6.74 15.35 -0.27
C GLU A 103 6.74 14.44 -1.50
N ILE A 104 5.59 14.34 -2.17
CA ILE A 104 5.40 13.54 -3.37
C ILE A 104 4.84 14.41 -4.50
N LEU A 105 5.42 14.29 -5.69
CA LEU A 105 4.92 14.94 -6.90
C LEU A 105 4.14 13.95 -7.76
N ILE A 106 2.82 14.14 -7.85
CA ILE A 106 1.90 13.22 -8.52
C ILE A 106 1.42 13.83 -9.83
N PRO A 107 1.51 13.12 -10.98
CA PRO A 107 0.95 13.59 -12.24
C PRO A 107 -0.56 13.85 -12.11
N ARG A 108 -1.07 14.93 -12.72
CA ARG A 108 -2.51 15.30 -12.65
C ARG A 108 -3.44 14.22 -13.23
N ALA A 109 -2.93 13.38 -14.13
CA ALA A 109 -3.69 12.29 -14.74
C ALA A 109 -3.96 11.11 -13.80
N LYS A 110 -3.30 11.06 -12.63
CA LYS A 110 -3.48 10.00 -11.63
C LYS A 110 -4.61 10.35 -10.66
N TYR A 111 -5.40 9.33 -10.31
CA TYR A 111 -6.44 9.46 -9.29
C TYR A 111 -5.84 9.35 -7.89
N LEU A 112 -6.26 10.28 -7.03
CA LEU A 112 -5.87 10.31 -5.63
C LEU A 112 -6.97 9.64 -4.80
N ASN A 113 -6.57 8.75 -3.91
CA ASN A 113 -7.46 8.11 -2.94
C ASN A 113 -7.66 8.92 -1.66
N VAL A 114 -6.98 10.07 -1.57
CA VAL A 114 -6.89 10.88 -0.36
C VAL A 114 -7.28 12.33 -0.63
N GLN A 115 -7.76 13.01 0.40
CA GLN A 115 -8.15 14.43 0.37
C GLN A 115 -7.29 15.24 1.34
N GLU A 116 -7.40 16.57 1.22
CA GLU A 116 -6.72 17.48 2.15
C GLU A 116 -7.26 17.29 3.57
N GLY A 117 -6.34 17.12 4.51
CA GLY A 117 -6.68 16.93 5.91
C GLY A 117 -6.87 15.49 6.34
N ASP A 118 -6.89 14.52 5.40
CA ASP A 118 -7.00 13.11 5.74
C ASP A 118 -5.79 12.65 6.55
N PHE A 119 -6.05 11.74 7.48
CA PHE A 119 -5.01 11.02 8.19
C PHE A 119 -4.68 9.72 7.45
N VAL A 120 -3.41 9.49 7.18
CA VAL A 120 -2.92 8.29 6.50
C VAL A 120 -1.89 7.56 7.34
N LYS A 121 -1.90 6.25 7.24
CA LYS A 121 -0.93 5.36 7.88
C LYS A 121 0.11 4.89 6.88
N ARG A 122 1.23 4.48 7.42
CA ARG A 122 2.28 3.84 6.63
C ARG A 122 1.73 2.62 5.89
N GLY A 123 1.89 2.60 4.57
CA GLY A 123 1.38 1.55 3.71
C GLY A 123 0.04 1.85 3.03
N ASP A 124 -0.65 2.93 3.39
CA ASP A 124 -1.89 3.32 2.71
C ASP A 124 -1.61 3.73 1.27
N VAL A 125 -2.53 3.39 0.38
CA VAL A 125 -2.43 3.71 -1.04
C VAL A 125 -2.92 5.13 -1.29
N LEU A 126 -1.99 6.04 -1.57
CA LEU A 126 -2.27 7.45 -1.86
C LEU A 126 -2.77 7.67 -3.29
N VAL A 127 -2.20 6.93 -4.22
CA VAL A 127 -2.49 7.02 -5.65
C VAL A 127 -2.89 5.66 -6.16
N GLU A 128 -4.02 5.60 -6.86
CA GLU A 128 -4.53 4.37 -7.47
C GLU A 128 -3.51 3.76 -8.44
N GLY A 129 -3.40 2.44 -8.40
CA GLY A 129 -2.51 1.67 -9.25
C GLY A 129 -2.21 0.29 -8.67
N THR A 130 -1.33 -0.45 -9.32
CA THR A 130 -0.88 -1.76 -8.83
C THR A 130 0.27 -1.57 -7.85
N PRO A 131 0.18 -2.10 -6.61
CA PRO A 131 1.28 -2.02 -5.66
C PRO A 131 2.58 -2.60 -6.21
N VAL A 132 3.69 -1.91 -5.96
CA VAL A 132 5.03 -2.37 -6.37
C VAL A 132 5.57 -3.29 -5.28
N PRO A 133 5.96 -4.55 -5.59
CA PRO A 133 6.46 -5.49 -4.57
C PRO A 133 7.65 -4.95 -3.76
N HIS A 134 8.54 -4.18 -4.40
CA HIS A 134 9.68 -3.56 -3.73
C HIS A 134 9.27 -2.49 -2.71
N ASP A 135 8.23 -1.72 -3.01
CA ASP A 135 7.72 -0.70 -2.08
C ASP A 135 7.00 -1.36 -0.90
N ILE A 136 6.23 -2.44 -1.15
CA ILE A 136 5.63 -3.24 -0.08
C ILE A 136 6.72 -3.77 0.86
N LEU A 137 7.80 -4.34 0.31
CA LEU A 137 8.91 -4.86 1.11
C LEU A 137 9.58 -3.75 1.95
N ARG A 138 9.81 -2.59 1.35
CA ARG A 138 10.48 -1.46 1.97
C ARG A 138 9.62 -0.80 3.06
N ILE A 139 8.34 -0.64 2.80
CA ILE A 139 7.41 0.09 3.66
C ILE A 139 6.81 -0.84 4.72
N LEU A 140 6.23 -1.95 4.31
CA LEU A 140 5.44 -2.85 5.17
C LEU A 140 6.23 -4.06 5.67
N GLY A 141 7.32 -4.42 5.00
CA GLY A 141 8.18 -5.53 5.40
C GLY A 141 7.89 -6.86 4.72
N VAL A 142 8.57 -7.90 5.19
CA VAL A 142 8.61 -9.22 4.56
C VAL A 142 7.26 -9.95 4.64
N GLU A 143 6.58 -9.86 5.77
CA GLU A 143 5.31 -10.58 6.01
C GLU A 143 4.21 -10.08 5.08
N GLU A 144 4.05 -8.77 4.96
CA GLU A 144 3.04 -8.18 4.09
C GLU A 144 3.34 -8.44 2.60
N LEU A 145 4.62 -8.42 2.21
CA LEU A 145 4.99 -8.83 0.86
C LEU A 145 4.63 -10.29 0.59
N ALA A 146 4.88 -11.20 1.53
CA ALA A 146 4.53 -12.60 1.38
C ALA A 146 3.01 -12.78 1.25
N ARG A 147 2.21 -12.11 2.10
CA ARG A 147 0.74 -12.13 2.00
C ARG A 147 0.25 -11.58 0.65
N TYR A 148 0.83 -10.47 0.20
CA TYR A 148 0.51 -9.88 -1.10
C TYR A 148 0.77 -10.86 -2.23
N LEU A 149 1.96 -11.48 -2.28
CA LEU A 149 2.30 -12.45 -3.32
C LEU A 149 1.36 -13.67 -3.31
N VAL A 150 1.06 -14.23 -2.14
CA VAL A 150 0.12 -15.34 -2.02
C VAL A 150 -1.26 -14.94 -2.53
N LYS A 151 -1.78 -13.79 -2.09
CA LYS A 151 -3.10 -13.28 -2.50
C LYS A 151 -3.19 -13.09 -4.01
N GLU A 152 -2.22 -12.42 -4.61
CA GLU A 152 -2.21 -12.12 -6.05
C GLU A 152 -2.08 -13.38 -6.90
N VAL A 153 -1.17 -14.30 -6.55
CA VAL A 153 -0.98 -15.56 -7.27
C VAL A 153 -2.23 -16.45 -7.15
N GLN A 154 -2.78 -16.59 -5.93
CA GLN A 154 -4.03 -17.34 -5.71
C GLN A 154 -5.20 -16.75 -6.50
N SER A 155 -5.30 -15.43 -6.58
CA SER A 155 -6.33 -14.76 -7.37
C SER A 155 -6.27 -15.19 -8.85
N VAL A 156 -5.08 -15.22 -9.44
CA VAL A 156 -4.89 -15.67 -10.82
C VAL A 156 -5.31 -17.13 -11.02
N TYR A 157 -4.88 -18.03 -10.13
CA TYR A 157 -5.24 -19.45 -10.22
C TYR A 157 -6.73 -19.69 -10.00
N LYS A 158 -7.35 -19.02 -9.03
CA LYS A 158 -8.79 -19.10 -8.78
C LYS A 158 -9.63 -18.67 -9.97
N LEU A 159 -9.22 -17.61 -10.68
CA LEU A 159 -9.89 -17.16 -11.90
C LEU A 159 -9.86 -18.22 -13.02
N GLN A 160 -8.88 -19.11 -13.01
CA GLN A 160 -8.75 -20.24 -13.92
C GLN A 160 -9.36 -21.55 -13.40
N GLY A 161 -10.05 -21.51 -12.25
CA GLY A 161 -10.64 -22.68 -11.62
C GLY A 161 -9.64 -23.66 -11.00
N VAL A 162 -8.39 -23.26 -10.82
CA VAL A 162 -7.34 -24.09 -10.24
C VAL A 162 -7.16 -23.74 -8.77
N TYR A 163 -7.22 -24.77 -7.92
CA TYR A 163 -6.98 -24.63 -6.47
C TYR A 163 -5.60 -25.19 -6.13
N ILE A 164 -4.74 -24.34 -5.59
CA ILE A 164 -3.43 -24.74 -5.06
C ILE A 164 -3.31 -24.33 -3.60
N ASN A 165 -2.51 -25.07 -2.83
CA ASN A 165 -2.27 -24.74 -1.44
C ASN A 165 -1.28 -23.58 -1.34
N ASP A 166 -1.53 -22.64 -0.43
CA ASP A 166 -0.70 -21.45 -0.20
C ASP A 166 0.77 -21.77 0.09
N LYS A 167 1.02 -22.92 0.74
CA LYS A 167 2.39 -23.38 1.07
C LYS A 167 3.32 -23.48 -0.14
N HIS A 168 2.79 -23.78 -1.32
CA HIS A 168 3.61 -23.84 -2.54
C HIS A 168 4.11 -22.43 -2.91
N ILE A 169 3.23 -21.44 -2.83
CA ILE A 169 3.57 -20.04 -3.13
C ILE A 169 4.49 -19.47 -2.04
N GLU A 170 4.19 -19.73 -0.78
CA GLU A 170 5.00 -19.32 0.37
C GLU A 170 6.42 -19.87 0.29
N THR A 171 6.60 -21.10 -0.17
CA THR A 171 7.92 -21.69 -0.36
C THR A 171 8.74 -20.93 -1.39
N ILE A 172 8.13 -20.53 -2.50
CA ILE A 172 8.78 -19.72 -3.54
C ILE A 172 9.11 -18.32 -3.00
N ALA A 173 8.13 -17.67 -2.34
CA ALA A 173 8.33 -16.35 -1.74
C ALA A 173 9.48 -16.37 -0.71
N ARG A 174 9.57 -17.41 0.12
CA ARG A 174 10.69 -17.62 1.05
C ARG A 174 12.03 -17.71 0.33
N GLN A 175 12.10 -18.38 -0.81
CA GLN A 175 13.32 -18.48 -1.60
C GLN A 175 13.73 -17.11 -2.20
N MET A 176 12.75 -16.34 -2.68
CA MET A 176 13.00 -14.99 -3.21
C MET A 176 13.58 -14.05 -2.14
N LEU A 177 13.17 -14.22 -0.88
CA LEU A 177 13.53 -13.35 0.24
C LEU A 177 14.74 -13.83 1.06
N GLN A 178 15.45 -14.86 0.59
CA GLN A 178 16.61 -15.41 1.31
C GLN A 178 17.85 -14.54 1.27
N LYS A 179 18.03 -13.77 0.20
CA LYS A 179 19.24 -12.98 -0.03
C LYS A 179 19.03 -11.53 0.37
N VAL A 180 20.09 -10.92 0.87
CA VAL A 180 20.15 -9.49 1.20
C VAL A 180 21.34 -8.85 0.48
N LEU A 181 21.21 -7.56 0.16
CA LEU A 181 22.26 -6.77 -0.44
C LEU A 181 23.03 -6.02 0.65
N ILE A 182 24.34 -6.15 0.64
CA ILE A 182 25.21 -5.48 1.61
C ILE A 182 25.34 -4.01 1.21
N LYS A 183 24.83 -3.11 2.03
CA LYS A 183 24.95 -1.66 1.84
C LYS A 183 26.18 -1.09 2.57
N LYS A 184 26.42 -1.57 3.79
CA LYS A 184 27.56 -1.16 4.63
C LYS A 184 28.13 -2.41 5.27
N PRO A 185 29.38 -2.81 4.96
CA PRO A 185 29.97 -4.04 5.49
C PRO A 185 30.38 -3.95 6.96
N GLY A 186 30.54 -2.72 7.53
CA GLY A 186 31.04 -2.57 8.90
C GLY A 186 32.40 -3.23 9.06
N ASP A 187 32.58 -3.96 10.17
CA ASP A 187 33.82 -4.68 10.53
C ASP A 187 33.88 -6.07 9.86
N SER A 188 33.00 -6.37 8.92
CA SER A 188 33.00 -7.64 8.20
C SER A 188 33.86 -7.60 6.94
N ASN A 189 34.29 -8.78 6.46
CA ASN A 189 35.06 -8.92 5.21
C ASN A 189 34.16 -8.91 3.96
N LEU A 190 32.89 -8.48 4.07
CA LEU A 190 31.94 -8.45 2.97
C LEU A 190 32.15 -7.22 2.09
N LEU A 191 31.78 -7.33 0.80
CA LEU A 191 31.90 -6.22 -0.13
C LEU A 191 30.57 -5.44 -0.25
N ILE A 192 30.67 -4.14 -0.47
CA ILE A 192 29.49 -3.30 -0.78
C ILE A 192 28.87 -3.77 -2.09
N GLY A 193 27.55 -4.02 -2.09
CA GLY A 193 26.85 -4.51 -3.27
C GLY A 193 26.85 -6.03 -3.43
N GLU A 194 27.52 -6.76 -2.54
CA GLU A 194 27.49 -8.23 -2.51
C GLU A 194 26.12 -8.74 -2.06
N GLN A 195 25.67 -9.84 -2.65
CA GLN A 195 24.48 -10.56 -2.25
C GLN A 195 24.85 -11.74 -1.35
N ALA A 196 24.40 -11.71 -0.12
CA ALA A 196 24.63 -12.77 0.85
C ALA A 196 23.33 -13.36 1.37
N HIS A 197 23.37 -14.59 1.88
CA HIS A 197 22.23 -15.18 2.54
C HIS A 197 21.95 -14.50 3.88
N LYS A 198 20.70 -14.12 4.14
CA LYS A 198 20.28 -13.50 5.40
C LYS A 198 20.75 -14.29 6.64
N LYS A 199 20.70 -15.62 6.57
CA LYS A 199 21.16 -16.50 7.67
C LYS A 199 22.64 -16.33 7.99
N ASP A 200 23.48 -16.16 6.96
CA ASP A 200 24.93 -16.03 7.14
C ASP A 200 25.28 -14.66 7.74
N ILE A 201 24.56 -13.62 7.31
CA ILE A 201 24.68 -12.29 7.90
C ILE A 201 24.28 -12.28 9.37
N LEU A 202 23.16 -12.91 9.73
CA LEU A 202 22.74 -13.00 11.13
C LEU A 202 23.77 -13.74 12.00
N LYS A 203 24.37 -14.83 11.48
CA LYS A 203 25.46 -15.54 12.19
C LYS A 203 26.70 -14.69 12.33
N LEU A 204 27.04 -13.91 11.30
CA LEU A 204 28.20 -13.01 11.33
C LEU A 204 27.99 -11.90 12.36
N ASN A 205 26.81 -11.26 12.37
CA ASN A 205 26.45 -10.25 13.35
C ASN A 205 26.55 -10.79 14.79
N ALA A 206 25.99 -11.99 15.04
CA ALA A 206 26.08 -12.61 16.37
C ALA A 206 27.51 -12.91 16.82
N LYS A 207 28.44 -13.18 15.89
CA LYS A 207 29.85 -13.35 16.21
C LYS A 207 30.52 -12.01 16.55
N LEU A 208 30.25 -10.96 15.76
CA LEU A 208 30.81 -9.63 15.97
C LEU A 208 30.27 -8.94 17.23
N GLU A 209 29.09 -9.32 17.72
CA GLU A 209 28.55 -8.83 18.99
C GLU A 209 29.14 -9.56 20.21
N SER A 210 29.75 -10.74 20.00
CA SER A 210 30.33 -11.55 21.07
C SER A 210 31.83 -11.31 21.27
N ASP A 211 32.52 -10.64 20.35
CA ASP A 211 33.91 -10.22 20.40
C ASP A 211 34.01 -8.75 20.86
#